data_8fa01348224b22468bb4afab60bc15d3
#
_entry.id   8fa01348224b22468bb4afab60bc15d3
#
_cell.length_a   1.000
_cell.length_b   1.000
_cell.length_c   1.000
_cell.angle_alpha   90.00
_cell.angle_beta   90.00
_cell.angle_gamma   90.00
#
_symmetry.space_group_name_H-M   'P 1'
#
loop_
_entity.id
_entity.type
_entity.pdbx_description
1 polymer ?
#
loop_
_entity_poly.entity_id
_entity_poly.type
_entity_poly.pdbx_seq_one_letter_code
_entity_poly.pdbx_strand_id
1 'polypeptide(L)'
;MPRVQIGAQSYGPGLVVLAASAVALLAGPFAVREFVHAQTTVDIVKASNRLESAGNVLEQINAVQRDIAKAVEPSVVHVSTESTLQGRSIQRTYVSSGSGWIYDDAGHIVTNAHVVDGADRIQVQLHDGDLRNAELVGVDLRTDIAVVKVDGGALHPAKRGNSDDVQQGDLVYAFGSPFDFRFSMSAGIVSGLGRTAGPAEIDYQNFIQVDAAINPGNSGGPLTDIYGRVVGMNTAIATGRGNTVGQGQFAGIGLAIPMSMIENVVSQLVTSGEVRKGYLGVSVDSVDSRAAPFISVPALRFAAERFRGEAAVITEVEEESPAAKAGLQVGDVIVAIDGRQITSDGQVRAVISSKRPGSDVSLEIWRPDLSTGEPLTTDIKLTLGELDPAMLGNRIFADTLRTLGFASLTTSTEERAKKLGVPFRRGVLVEQVREGSPVERAVPEGSVITQILGQPVGSVDELFTRVYRWWVPQQRERSMYSVELPLTFVTPEGQVREDVVPLALPRPRVRPD
;
A
#
# COMPACT_ATOMS: atom_id res chain seq x y z
N MET A 1 69.01 71.36 63.91
CA MET A 1 67.77 70.93 63.37
C MET A 1 67.97 70.39 61.98
N PRO A 2 67.92 69.09 61.71
CA PRO A 2 68.12 68.55 60.39
C PRO A 2 66.84 68.65 59.58
N ARG A 3 66.94 69.16 58.34
CA ARG A 3 65.87 69.17 57.34
C ARG A 3 65.71 67.76 56.74
N VAL A 4 64.52 67.18 56.94
CA VAL A 4 64.14 65.94 56.25
C VAL A 4 63.77 66.32 54.82
N GLN A 5 64.52 65.82 53.82
CA GLN A 5 64.14 65.82 52.41
C GLN A 5 63.22 64.62 52.14
N ILE A 6 62.00 64.90 51.86
CA ILE A 6 61.07 63.90 51.38
C ILE A 6 61.31 63.79 49.88
N GLY A 7 61.91 62.67 49.45
CA GLY A 7 62.08 62.36 48.04
C GLY A 7 60.75 62.04 47.41
N ALA A 8 60.37 62.77 46.37
CA ALA A 8 59.18 62.44 45.54
C ALA A 8 59.47 61.16 44.77
N GLN A 9 58.96 60.06 45.21
CA GLN A 9 58.91 58.80 44.42
C GLN A 9 58.02 59.05 43.22
N SER A 10 58.59 58.96 42.01
CA SER A 10 57.80 59.08 40.77
C SER A 10 57.03 57.81 40.53
N TYR A 11 55.75 57.85 40.79
CA TYR A 11 54.80 56.77 40.48
C TYR A 11 54.34 56.74 39.02
N GLY A 12 54.96 57.58 38.16
CA GLY A 12 54.63 57.79 36.74
C GLY A 12 54.58 56.51 35.88
N PRO A 13 55.65 55.69 35.89
CA PRO A 13 55.69 54.49 35.02
C PRO A 13 54.66 53.41 35.40
N GLY A 14 54.45 53.27 36.73
CA GLY A 14 53.46 52.26 37.19
C GLY A 14 52.00 52.63 36.89
N LEU A 15 51.64 53.90 36.97
CA LEU A 15 50.33 54.41 36.58
C LEU A 15 50.08 54.32 35.09
N VAL A 16 51.04 54.50 34.26
CA VAL A 16 50.93 54.34 32.78
C VAL A 16 50.70 52.85 32.44
N VAL A 17 51.47 51.97 33.06
CA VAL A 17 51.26 50.50 32.85
C VAL A 17 49.91 50.05 33.32
N LEU A 18 49.44 50.49 34.48
CA LEU A 18 48.09 50.16 35.00
C LEU A 18 46.98 50.71 34.09
N ALA A 19 47.13 51.98 33.63
CA ALA A 19 46.17 52.57 32.70
C ALA A 19 46.13 51.82 31.34
N ALA A 20 47.29 51.49 30.80
CA ALA A 20 47.39 50.69 29.55
C ALA A 20 46.82 49.29 29.69
N SER A 21 47.07 48.64 30.86
CA SER A 21 46.47 47.32 31.16
C SER A 21 44.95 47.39 31.33
N ALA A 22 44.44 48.43 31.97
CA ALA A 22 43.00 48.66 32.14
C ALA A 22 42.32 48.92 30.78
N VAL A 23 42.95 49.72 29.89
CA VAL A 23 42.46 49.96 28.54
C VAL A 23 42.48 48.65 27.73
N ALA A 24 43.53 47.85 27.82
CA ALA A 24 43.60 46.54 27.15
C ALA A 24 42.58 45.55 27.67
N LEU A 25 42.31 45.54 28.98
CA LEU A 25 41.27 44.69 29.61
C LEU A 25 39.84 45.11 29.23
N LEU A 26 39.57 46.40 29.11
CA LEU A 26 38.26 46.95 28.78
C LEU A 26 37.99 46.99 27.27
N ALA A 27 38.98 47.33 26.44
CA ALA A 27 38.87 47.45 25.00
C ALA A 27 39.15 46.11 24.28
N GLY A 28 39.96 45.23 24.89
CA GLY A 28 40.38 43.97 24.29
C GLY A 28 39.19 43.08 23.89
N PRO A 29 38.21 42.82 24.76
CA PRO A 29 37.04 42.03 24.40
C PRO A 29 36.18 42.66 23.29
N PHE A 30 36.11 44.01 23.25
CA PHE A 30 35.41 44.75 22.21
C PHE A 30 36.12 44.62 20.86
N ALA A 31 37.43 44.83 20.84
CA ALA A 31 38.25 44.70 19.63
C ALA A 31 38.24 43.26 19.07
N VAL A 32 38.30 42.25 19.94
CA VAL A 32 38.20 40.86 19.54
C VAL A 32 36.81 40.56 18.96
N ARG A 33 35.75 41.07 19.58
CA ARG A 33 34.37 40.88 19.08
C ARG A 33 34.18 41.55 17.71
N GLU A 34 34.63 42.77 17.53
CA GLU A 34 34.57 43.47 16.24
C GLU A 34 35.41 42.77 15.15
N PHE A 35 36.60 42.27 15.51
CA PHE A 35 37.44 41.50 14.60
C PHE A 35 36.75 40.19 14.17
N VAL A 36 36.22 39.42 15.12
CA VAL A 36 35.45 38.17 14.83
C VAL A 36 34.23 38.50 13.97
N HIS A 37 33.52 39.57 14.27
CA HIS A 37 32.35 39.99 13.49
C HIS A 37 32.73 40.37 12.06
N ALA A 38 33.79 41.14 11.89
CA ALA A 38 34.31 41.51 10.56
C ALA A 38 34.76 40.27 9.76
N GLN A 39 35.45 39.33 10.41
CA GLN A 39 35.92 38.11 9.77
C GLN A 39 34.72 37.24 9.37
N THR A 40 33.70 37.07 10.24
CA THR A 40 32.47 36.36 9.93
C THR A 40 31.73 36.98 8.74
N THR A 41 31.66 38.32 8.70
CA THR A 41 31.05 39.05 7.57
C THR A 41 31.79 38.80 6.24
N VAL A 42 33.12 38.79 6.26
CA VAL A 42 33.93 38.46 5.08
C VAL A 42 33.70 37.02 4.64
N ASP A 43 33.61 36.10 5.57
CA ASP A 43 33.37 34.69 5.25
C ASP A 43 31.96 34.47 4.69
N ILE A 44 30.95 35.16 5.22
CA ILE A 44 29.58 35.15 4.68
C ILE A 44 29.57 35.68 3.23
N VAL A 45 30.19 36.83 2.99
CA VAL A 45 30.28 37.44 1.64
C VAL A 45 30.99 36.51 0.66
N LYS A 46 32.10 35.91 1.08
CA LYS A 46 32.85 34.96 0.24
C LYS A 46 32.02 33.69 -0.04
N ALA A 47 31.28 33.20 0.93
CA ALA A 47 30.40 32.06 0.76
C ALA A 47 29.23 32.40 -0.19
N SER A 48 28.60 33.58 0.00
CA SER A 48 27.52 34.07 -0.87
C SER A 48 27.97 34.21 -2.31
N ASN A 49 29.10 34.87 -2.54
CA ASN A 49 29.66 35.03 -3.89
C ASN A 49 30.04 33.70 -4.54
N ARG A 50 30.50 32.72 -3.77
CA ARG A 50 30.73 31.35 -4.28
C ARG A 50 29.45 30.65 -4.65
N LEU A 51 28.37 30.80 -3.86
CA LEU A 51 27.05 30.25 -4.18
C LEU A 51 26.46 30.88 -5.44
N GLU A 52 26.64 32.18 -5.66
CA GLU A 52 26.14 32.91 -6.83
C GLU A 52 26.96 32.65 -8.11
N SER A 53 28.29 32.47 -7.98
CA SER A 53 29.20 32.37 -9.13
C SER A 53 29.43 30.94 -9.64
N ALA A 54 29.11 29.94 -8.83
CA ALA A 54 29.21 28.54 -9.28
C ALA A 54 27.97 28.23 -10.09
N GLY A 55 28.09 27.85 -11.35
CA GLY A 55 27.08 27.11 -12.12
C GLY A 55 26.79 25.81 -11.36
N ASN A 56 25.93 25.92 -10.37
CA ASN A 56 25.83 25.04 -9.20
C ASN A 56 25.07 23.78 -9.58
N VAL A 57 25.62 22.62 -9.34
CA VAL A 57 24.91 21.32 -9.45
C VAL A 57 23.54 21.38 -8.76
N LEU A 58 23.45 22.11 -7.63
CA LEU A 58 22.17 22.32 -6.92
C LEU A 58 21.17 23.13 -7.75
N GLU A 59 21.60 24.06 -8.57
CA GLU A 59 20.74 24.82 -9.46
C GLU A 59 20.18 23.94 -10.58
N GLN A 60 21.00 23.02 -11.12
CA GLN A 60 20.58 22.01 -12.06
C GLN A 60 19.58 21.04 -11.43
N ILE A 61 19.83 20.58 -10.20
CA ILE A 61 18.88 19.73 -9.43
C ILE A 61 17.56 20.48 -9.25
N ASN A 62 17.59 21.74 -8.82
CA ASN A 62 16.37 22.55 -8.66
C ASN A 62 15.60 22.72 -9.99
N ALA A 63 16.31 22.89 -11.11
CA ALA A 63 15.69 22.99 -12.42
C ALA A 63 14.97 21.69 -12.79
N VAL A 64 15.64 20.55 -12.62
CA VAL A 64 15.06 19.22 -12.88
C VAL A 64 13.83 18.97 -11.98
N GLN A 65 13.91 19.28 -10.68
CA GLN A 65 12.78 19.11 -9.76
C GLN A 65 11.57 19.97 -10.18
N ARG A 66 11.79 21.21 -10.61
CA ARG A 66 10.71 22.08 -11.13
C ARG A 66 10.10 21.53 -12.42
N ASP A 67 10.93 20.92 -13.29
CA ASP A 67 10.44 20.33 -14.54
C ASP A 67 9.66 19.04 -14.28
N ILE A 68 10.09 18.22 -13.30
CA ILE A 68 9.30 17.04 -12.84
C ILE A 68 7.95 17.51 -12.31
N ALA A 69 7.92 18.52 -11.42
CA ALA A 69 6.68 19.07 -10.89
C ALA A 69 5.72 19.49 -12.01
N LYS A 70 6.20 20.31 -12.96
CA LYS A 70 5.40 20.77 -14.11
C LYS A 70 4.91 19.65 -15.02
N ALA A 71 5.72 18.59 -15.18
CA ALA A 71 5.36 17.47 -16.06
C ALA A 71 4.32 16.54 -15.43
N VAL A 72 4.34 16.40 -14.10
CA VAL A 72 3.50 15.43 -13.37
C VAL A 72 2.21 16.07 -12.85
N GLU A 73 2.28 17.30 -12.34
CA GLU A 73 1.15 18.01 -11.72
C GLU A 73 -0.15 17.97 -12.55
N PRO A 74 -0.15 18.17 -13.90
CA PRO A 74 -1.38 18.11 -14.68
C PRO A 74 -2.09 16.76 -14.69
N SER A 75 -1.38 15.68 -14.36
CA SER A 75 -1.95 14.35 -14.27
C SER A 75 -2.49 14.01 -12.89
N VAL A 76 -2.14 14.77 -11.85
CA VAL A 76 -2.57 14.52 -10.47
C VAL A 76 -3.95 15.12 -10.25
N VAL A 77 -4.81 14.42 -9.55
CA VAL A 77 -6.16 14.86 -9.24
C VAL A 77 -6.47 14.74 -7.75
N HIS A 78 -7.35 15.61 -7.27
CA HIS A 78 -7.95 15.47 -5.95
C HIS A 78 -9.21 14.62 -6.07
N VAL A 79 -9.34 13.61 -5.21
CA VAL A 79 -10.52 12.73 -5.15
C VAL A 79 -11.26 13.01 -3.86
N SER A 80 -12.50 13.44 -3.94
CA SER A 80 -13.39 13.63 -2.79
C SER A 80 -14.57 12.66 -2.88
N THR A 81 -14.97 12.12 -1.74
CA THR A 81 -16.05 11.14 -1.65
C THR A 81 -17.04 11.51 -0.57
N GLU A 82 -18.29 11.23 -0.83
CA GLU A 82 -19.38 11.36 0.14
C GLU A 82 -19.99 9.98 0.39
N SER A 83 -20.12 9.60 1.67
CA SER A 83 -20.77 8.38 2.11
C SER A 83 -21.86 8.71 3.12
N THR A 84 -23.02 8.12 2.98
CA THR A 84 -24.16 8.36 3.85
C THR A 84 -24.47 7.12 4.68
N LEU A 85 -24.29 7.20 5.99
CA LEU A 85 -24.73 6.15 6.90
C LEU A 85 -26.17 6.42 7.34
N GLN A 86 -27.08 5.53 6.97
CA GLN A 86 -28.47 5.53 7.48
C GLN A 86 -28.51 4.82 8.84
N GLY A 87 -28.57 5.60 9.93
CA GLY A 87 -28.94 5.09 11.24
C GLY A 87 -30.46 5.17 11.46
N ARG A 88 -31.01 4.37 12.41
CA ARG A 88 -32.46 4.32 12.73
C ARG A 88 -33.13 5.69 12.98
N SER A 89 -32.38 6.77 13.24
CA SER A 89 -32.94 8.09 13.53
C SER A 89 -32.12 9.26 13.00
N ILE A 90 -30.91 9.06 12.46
CA ILE A 90 -30.02 10.15 12.01
C ILE A 90 -29.28 9.68 10.76
N GLN A 91 -29.42 10.43 9.68
CA GLN A 91 -28.58 10.32 8.49
C GLN A 91 -27.30 11.13 8.73
N ARG A 92 -26.12 10.51 8.59
CA ARG A 92 -24.83 11.19 8.69
C ARG A 92 -24.09 11.05 7.38
N THR A 93 -23.70 12.18 6.80
CA THR A 93 -22.83 12.21 5.64
C THR A 93 -21.39 12.37 6.11
N TYR A 94 -20.52 11.50 5.64
CA TYR A 94 -19.09 11.56 5.84
C TYR A 94 -18.44 11.95 4.53
N VAL A 95 -17.51 12.91 4.60
CA VAL A 95 -16.69 13.31 3.47
C VAL A 95 -15.28 12.76 3.72
N SER A 96 -14.72 12.06 2.76
CA SER A 96 -13.33 11.63 2.75
C SER A 96 -12.64 12.20 1.52
N SER A 97 -11.33 12.31 1.57
CA SER A 97 -10.55 12.81 0.44
C SER A 97 -9.21 12.10 0.32
N GLY A 98 -8.71 12.06 -0.90
CA GLY A 98 -7.41 11.52 -1.26
C GLY A 98 -6.95 12.12 -2.58
N SER A 99 -6.00 11.46 -3.18
CA SER A 99 -5.45 11.81 -4.49
C SER A 99 -5.72 10.71 -5.49
N GLY A 100 -5.52 11.03 -6.75
CA GLY A 100 -5.49 10.09 -7.86
C GLY A 100 -4.59 10.63 -8.97
N TRP A 101 -4.50 9.89 -10.04
CA TRP A 101 -3.80 10.34 -11.23
C TRP A 101 -4.46 9.79 -12.49
N ILE A 102 -4.44 10.59 -13.55
CA ILE A 102 -5.06 10.27 -14.84
C ILE A 102 -4.24 9.17 -15.51
N TYR A 103 -4.87 8.01 -15.72
CA TYR A 103 -4.23 6.83 -16.27
C TYR A 103 -4.16 6.81 -17.78
N ASP A 104 -5.23 7.28 -18.44
CA ASP A 104 -5.35 7.31 -19.90
C ASP A 104 -6.27 8.43 -20.40
N ASP A 105 -6.28 8.60 -21.74
CA ASP A 105 -7.13 9.59 -22.42
C ASP A 105 -8.62 9.23 -22.43
N ALA A 106 -8.98 7.99 -22.04
CA ALA A 106 -10.37 7.57 -21.91
C ALA A 106 -11.03 8.05 -20.61
N GLY A 107 -10.27 8.73 -19.73
CA GLY A 107 -10.75 9.30 -18.48
C GLY A 107 -10.67 8.35 -17.29
N HIS A 108 -9.92 7.26 -17.39
CA HIS A 108 -9.66 6.41 -16.24
C HIS A 108 -8.65 7.10 -15.29
N ILE A 109 -8.99 7.08 -14.02
CA ILE A 109 -8.19 7.65 -12.93
C ILE A 109 -7.92 6.54 -11.93
N VAL A 110 -6.66 6.38 -11.55
CA VAL A 110 -6.23 5.41 -10.55
C VAL A 110 -6.13 6.10 -9.20
N THR A 111 -6.62 5.45 -8.17
CA THR A 111 -6.56 5.88 -6.77
C THR A 111 -6.51 4.67 -5.85
N ASN A 112 -6.37 4.87 -4.54
CA ASN A 112 -6.50 3.77 -3.59
C ASN A 112 -7.95 3.32 -3.39
N ALA A 113 -8.13 2.03 -3.14
CA ALA A 113 -9.45 1.46 -2.84
C ALA A 113 -10.07 2.12 -1.61
N HIS A 114 -9.30 2.30 -0.52
CA HIS A 114 -9.80 2.90 0.72
C HIS A 114 -10.26 4.36 0.57
N VAL A 115 -9.83 5.08 -0.49
CA VAL A 115 -10.28 6.46 -0.78
C VAL A 115 -11.71 6.47 -1.29
N VAL A 116 -12.10 5.47 -2.10
CA VAL A 116 -13.41 5.42 -2.77
C VAL A 116 -14.34 4.34 -2.22
N ASP A 117 -13.86 3.54 -1.27
CA ASP A 117 -14.62 2.44 -0.71
C ASP A 117 -15.86 2.92 0.06
N GLY A 118 -17.02 2.36 -0.29
CA GLY A 118 -18.29 2.72 0.33
C GLY A 118 -18.81 4.11 -0.02
N ALA A 119 -18.24 4.79 -1.02
CA ALA A 119 -18.69 6.10 -1.44
C ALA A 119 -20.02 6.03 -2.24
N ASP A 120 -21.00 6.85 -1.85
CA ASP A 120 -22.23 7.06 -2.61
C ASP A 120 -22.00 7.99 -3.80
N ARG A 121 -21.04 8.94 -3.64
CA ARG A 121 -20.67 9.90 -4.66
C ARG A 121 -19.16 10.12 -4.67
N ILE A 122 -18.59 10.14 -5.87
CA ILE A 122 -17.17 10.41 -6.11
C ILE A 122 -17.06 11.65 -6.99
N GLN A 123 -16.25 12.61 -6.57
CA GLN A 123 -15.91 13.80 -7.34
C GLN A 123 -14.38 13.88 -7.51
N VAL A 124 -13.98 14.32 -8.67
CA VAL A 124 -12.57 14.50 -9.04
C VAL A 124 -12.35 15.94 -9.44
N GLN A 125 -11.39 16.60 -8.80
CA GLN A 125 -10.93 17.91 -9.21
C GLN A 125 -9.62 17.78 -9.97
N LEU A 126 -9.60 18.30 -11.21
CA LEU A 126 -8.43 18.37 -12.07
C LEU A 126 -7.49 19.53 -11.64
N HIS A 127 -6.27 19.53 -12.17
CA HIS A 127 -5.26 20.54 -11.84
C HIS A 127 -5.68 21.98 -12.16
N ASP A 128 -6.49 22.19 -13.18
CA ASP A 128 -7.05 23.50 -13.58
C ASP A 128 -8.21 23.96 -12.68
N GLY A 129 -8.66 23.12 -11.75
CA GLY A 129 -9.77 23.37 -10.85
C GLY A 129 -11.11 22.85 -11.35
N ASP A 130 -11.18 22.27 -12.55
CA ASP A 130 -12.40 21.65 -13.07
C ASP A 130 -12.85 20.48 -12.18
N LEU A 131 -14.13 20.51 -11.78
CA LEU A 131 -14.73 19.55 -10.87
C LEU A 131 -15.67 18.62 -11.64
N ARG A 132 -15.36 17.32 -11.66
CA ARG A 132 -16.12 16.30 -12.39
C ARG A 132 -16.70 15.25 -11.44
N ASN A 133 -17.90 14.78 -11.74
CA ASN A 133 -18.41 13.56 -11.12
C ASN A 133 -17.67 12.36 -11.74
N ALA A 134 -17.33 11.39 -10.90
CA ALA A 134 -16.67 10.19 -11.34
C ALA A 134 -17.51 8.95 -11.03
N GLU A 135 -17.45 7.98 -11.92
CA GLU A 135 -18.08 6.67 -11.74
C GLU A 135 -17.03 5.65 -11.31
N LEU A 136 -17.38 4.78 -10.36
CA LEU A 136 -16.50 3.70 -9.94
C LEU A 136 -16.50 2.60 -10.99
N VAL A 137 -15.36 2.39 -11.67
CA VAL A 137 -15.17 1.29 -12.63
C VAL A 137 -14.98 -0.02 -11.90
N GLY A 138 -14.08 -0.05 -10.90
CA GLY A 138 -13.82 -1.23 -10.11
C GLY A 138 -12.89 -0.95 -8.94
N VAL A 139 -12.90 -1.88 -7.98
CA VAL A 139 -12.05 -1.82 -6.79
C VAL A 139 -11.47 -3.19 -6.48
N ASP A 140 -10.21 -3.24 -6.09
CA ASP A 140 -9.56 -4.39 -5.49
C ASP A 140 -9.11 -4.04 -4.07
N LEU A 141 -9.91 -4.43 -3.10
CA LEU A 141 -9.66 -4.16 -1.68
C LEU A 141 -8.39 -4.84 -1.16
N ARG A 142 -7.95 -5.93 -1.80
CA ARG A 142 -6.79 -6.70 -1.35
C ARG A 142 -5.47 -6.06 -1.74
N THR A 143 -5.42 -5.34 -2.87
CA THR A 143 -4.25 -4.59 -3.32
C THR A 143 -4.34 -3.11 -3.01
N ASP A 144 -5.50 -2.65 -2.50
CA ASP A 144 -5.80 -1.23 -2.26
C ASP A 144 -5.75 -0.38 -3.54
N ILE A 145 -6.23 -0.91 -4.66
CA ILE A 145 -6.27 -0.22 -5.95
C ILE A 145 -7.72 -0.04 -6.40
N ALA A 146 -8.06 1.14 -6.87
CA ALA A 146 -9.34 1.44 -7.49
C ALA A 146 -9.17 2.21 -8.79
N VAL A 147 -10.14 2.04 -9.68
CA VAL A 147 -10.28 2.83 -10.91
C VAL A 147 -11.62 3.54 -10.88
N VAL A 148 -11.57 4.84 -11.08
CA VAL A 148 -12.77 5.66 -11.33
C VAL A 148 -12.67 6.26 -12.73
N LYS A 149 -13.80 6.63 -13.29
CA LYS A 149 -13.89 7.21 -14.63
C LYS A 149 -14.60 8.55 -14.59
N VAL A 150 -14.00 9.53 -15.25
CA VAL A 150 -14.63 10.83 -15.53
C VAL A 150 -14.98 10.94 -17.01
N ASP A 151 -15.93 11.79 -17.34
CA ASP A 151 -16.20 12.12 -18.74
C ASP A 151 -14.97 12.72 -19.40
N GLY A 152 -14.81 12.42 -20.70
CA GLY A 152 -13.69 12.88 -21.51
C GLY A 152 -13.59 14.41 -21.57
N GLY A 153 -12.47 14.91 -22.09
CA GLY A 153 -12.14 16.33 -22.22
C GLY A 153 -10.64 16.48 -22.33
N ALA A 154 -10.11 17.68 -22.10
CA ALA A 154 -8.68 17.91 -22.03
C ALA A 154 -8.11 17.24 -20.77
N LEU A 155 -7.56 16.04 -20.91
CA LEU A 155 -6.92 15.27 -19.86
C LEU A 155 -5.42 15.15 -20.15
N HIS A 156 -4.62 15.04 -19.11
CA HIS A 156 -3.17 14.88 -19.21
C HIS A 156 -2.76 13.57 -18.50
N PRO A 157 -2.77 12.42 -19.19
CA PRO A 157 -2.35 11.15 -18.59
C PRO A 157 -0.92 11.18 -18.10
N ALA A 158 -0.67 10.58 -16.94
CA ALA A 158 0.66 10.44 -16.40
C ALA A 158 1.52 9.48 -17.27
N LYS A 159 2.79 9.81 -17.43
CA LYS A 159 3.74 8.87 -18.03
C LYS A 159 3.99 7.73 -17.05
N ARG A 160 3.88 6.49 -17.51
CA ARG A 160 4.13 5.30 -16.71
C ARG A 160 5.58 4.86 -16.85
N GLY A 161 6.19 4.51 -15.73
CA GLY A 161 7.52 3.91 -15.64
C GLY A 161 7.42 2.42 -15.33
N ASN A 162 8.57 1.76 -15.21
CA ASN A 162 8.66 0.38 -14.80
C ASN A 162 9.15 0.29 -13.34
N SER A 163 8.34 -0.22 -12.44
CA SER A 163 8.72 -0.36 -11.02
C SER A 163 9.77 -1.45 -10.80
N ASP A 164 9.98 -2.35 -11.76
CA ASP A 164 10.96 -3.42 -11.64
C ASP A 164 12.40 -2.94 -11.90
N ASP A 165 12.56 -1.75 -12.52
CA ASP A 165 13.84 -1.09 -12.72
C ASP A 165 14.27 -0.23 -11.50
N VAL A 166 13.36 -0.02 -10.54
CA VAL A 166 13.61 0.82 -9.35
C VAL A 166 14.55 0.12 -8.38
N GLN A 167 15.55 0.86 -7.89
CA GLN A 167 16.56 0.36 -6.98
C GLN A 167 16.56 1.13 -5.66
N GLN A 168 17.00 0.49 -4.59
CA GLN A 168 17.21 1.16 -3.31
C GLN A 168 18.28 2.27 -3.46
N GLY A 169 17.93 3.48 -3.00
CA GLY A 169 18.74 4.68 -3.15
C GLY A 169 18.31 5.60 -4.29
N ASP A 170 17.43 5.15 -5.20
CA ASP A 170 16.91 5.98 -6.28
C ASP A 170 16.11 7.17 -5.73
N LEU A 171 16.30 8.36 -6.32
CA LEU A 171 15.49 9.53 -6.03
C LEU A 171 14.07 9.35 -6.55
N VAL A 172 13.10 9.65 -5.70
CA VAL A 172 11.67 9.57 -6.03
C VAL A 172 10.92 10.81 -5.52
N TYR A 173 9.78 11.08 -6.16
CA TYR A 173 8.92 12.20 -5.83
C TYR A 173 7.50 11.70 -5.62
N ALA A 174 6.95 11.93 -4.43
CA ALA A 174 5.58 11.62 -4.09
C ALA A 174 4.69 12.85 -4.31
N PHE A 175 3.63 12.68 -5.08
CA PHE A 175 2.64 13.72 -5.38
C PHE A 175 1.32 13.42 -4.68
N GLY A 176 0.56 14.49 -4.43
CA GLY A 176 -0.78 14.38 -3.89
C GLY A 176 -1.43 15.76 -3.72
N SER A 177 -2.66 15.74 -3.22
CA SER A 177 -3.47 16.92 -2.95
C SER A 177 -3.99 16.87 -1.50
N PRO A 178 -3.11 16.93 -0.47
CA PRO A 178 -3.51 16.85 0.93
C PRO A 178 -4.19 18.12 1.41
N PHE A 179 -5.16 17.98 2.33
CA PHE A 179 -5.76 19.08 3.10
C PHE A 179 -6.26 20.29 2.27
N ASP A 180 -6.88 20.06 1.12
CA ASP A 180 -7.28 21.12 0.16
C ASP A 180 -6.09 21.96 -0.37
N PHE A 181 -4.85 21.62 -0.04
CA PHE A 181 -3.67 22.17 -0.68
C PHE A 181 -3.55 21.55 -2.07
N ARG A 182 -3.79 22.36 -3.08
CA ARG A 182 -3.65 21.94 -4.47
C ARG A 182 -2.20 21.50 -4.70
N PHE A 183 -2.04 20.26 -5.09
CA PHE A 183 -0.80 19.70 -5.64
C PHE A 183 0.45 19.96 -4.79
N SER A 184 0.76 19.01 -3.94
CA SER A 184 2.01 18.99 -3.19
C SER A 184 2.95 17.93 -3.76
N MET A 185 4.23 18.23 -3.75
CA MET A 185 5.31 17.31 -4.10
C MET A 185 6.25 17.18 -2.91
N SER A 186 6.60 15.97 -2.53
CA SER A 186 7.68 15.68 -1.59
C SER A 186 8.75 14.83 -2.27
N ALA A 187 10.02 15.09 -1.95
CA ALA A 187 11.17 14.37 -2.50
C ALA A 187 11.77 13.46 -1.44
N GLY A 188 12.29 12.33 -1.87
CA GLY A 188 13.00 11.37 -1.03
C GLY A 188 13.71 10.33 -1.87
N ILE A 189 14.07 9.22 -1.24
CA ILE A 189 14.70 8.08 -1.89
C ILE A 189 13.89 6.78 -1.65
N VAL A 190 14.13 5.80 -2.49
CA VAL A 190 13.70 4.43 -2.24
C VAL A 190 14.52 3.88 -1.08
N SER A 191 13.88 3.67 0.06
CA SER A 191 14.51 3.14 1.28
C SER A 191 14.55 1.61 1.31
N GLY A 192 13.70 0.94 0.53
CA GLY A 192 13.65 -0.51 0.42
C GLY A 192 12.58 -0.96 -0.57
N LEU A 193 12.68 -2.21 -0.99
CA LEU A 193 11.78 -2.85 -1.93
C LEU A 193 11.15 -4.08 -1.31
N GLY A 194 9.98 -4.49 -1.82
CA GLY A 194 9.33 -5.73 -1.40
C GLY A 194 8.86 -5.73 0.05
N ARG A 195 8.54 -4.57 0.61
CA ARG A 195 8.18 -4.47 2.01
C ARG A 195 6.77 -4.99 2.28
N THR A 196 6.69 -5.71 3.39
CA THR A 196 5.42 -6.09 4.01
C THR A 196 5.29 -5.26 5.28
N ALA A 197 4.29 -4.42 5.36
CA ALA A 197 4.01 -3.63 6.55
C ALA A 197 3.05 -4.42 7.44
N GLY A 198 3.38 -4.74 8.69
CA GLY A 198 2.56 -5.43 9.71
C GLY A 198 1.04 -5.44 9.44
N PRO A 199 0.11 -5.49 10.36
CA PRO A 199 -1.32 -5.71 10.08
C PRO A 199 -1.97 -4.51 9.34
N ALA A 200 -1.47 -4.22 8.13
CA ALA A 200 -2.17 -3.40 7.16
C ALA A 200 -3.38 -4.18 6.67
N GLU A 201 -4.49 -3.50 6.48
CA GLU A 201 -5.72 -4.08 5.90
C GLU A 201 -5.56 -4.47 4.40
N ILE A 202 -4.32 -4.55 3.92
CA ILE A 202 -3.94 -4.88 2.54
C ILE A 202 -3.35 -6.29 2.55
N ASP A 203 -3.99 -7.22 1.83
CA ASP A 203 -3.61 -8.63 1.85
C ASP A 203 -2.36 -8.93 1.01
N TYR A 204 -2.25 -8.27 -0.14
CA TYR A 204 -1.14 -8.48 -1.09
C TYR A 204 -0.17 -7.31 -1.05
N GLN A 205 0.88 -7.49 -0.27
CA GLN A 205 1.84 -6.44 0.04
C GLN A 205 3.17 -6.69 -0.66
N ASN A 206 3.61 -5.73 -1.45
CA ASN A 206 4.92 -5.71 -2.10
C ASN A 206 5.37 -4.25 -2.27
N PHE A 207 5.39 -3.51 -1.14
CA PHE A 207 5.55 -2.07 -1.21
C PHE A 207 6.96 -1.62 -1.56
N ILE A 208 7.03 -0.51 -2.28
CA ILE A 208 8.20 0.35 -2.35
C ILE A 208 8.20 1.21 -1.09
N GLN A 209 9.22 1.07 -0.24
CA GLN A 209 9.41 1.91 0.93
C GLN A 209 10.18 3.17 0.52
N VAL A 210 9.72 4.33 0.98
CA VAL A 210 10.34 5.64 0.70
C VAL A 210 10.44 6.48 1.98
N ASP A 211 11.34 7.44 1.99
CA ASP A 211 11.44 8.49 3.02
C ASP A 211 10.83 9.83 2.55
N ALA A 212 10.36 9.92 1.31
CA ALA A 212 9.53 11.02 0.85
C ALA A 212 8.31 11.17 1.78
N ALA A 213 8.00 12.38 2.20
CA ALA A 213 6.91 12.63 3.16
C ALA A 213 5.55 12.27 2.55
N ILE A 214 4.92 11.22 3.08
CA ILE A 214 3.55 10.82 2.75
C ILE A 214 2.67 11.16 3.95
N ASN A 215 1.62 11.93 3.70
CA ASN A 215 0.65 12.37 4.72
C ASN A 215 -0.78 12.03 4.25
N PRO A 216 -1.77 12.03 5.16
CA PRO A 216 -3.18 11.94 4.78
C PRO A 216 -3.52 12.92 3.65
N GLY A 217 -4.14 12.41 2.58
CA GLY A 217 -4.42 13.14 1.35
C GLY A 217 -3.47 12.83 0.19
N ASN A 218 -2.25 12.34 0.44
CA ASN A 218 -1.36 11.84 -0.62
C ASN A 218 -1.73 10.42 -1.09
N SER A 219 -2.55 9.70 -0.33
CA SER A 219 -3.03 8.35 -0.70
C SER A 219 -3.74 8.38 -2.06
N GLY A 220 -3.35 7.47 -2.95
CA GLY A 220 -3.81 7.40 -4.33
C GLY A 220 -3.02 8.27 -5.32
N GLY A 221 -2.20 9.21 -4.84
CA GLY A 221 -1.32 10.02 -5.68
C GLY A 221 -0.12 9.25 -6.22
N PRO A 222 0.48 9.68 -7.35
CA PRO A 222 1.59 8.97 -7.96
C PRO A 222 2.90 9.15 -7.19
N LEU A 223 3.71 8.09 -7.17
CA LEU A 223 5.14 8.11 -6.87
C LEU A 223 5.90 8.07 -8.20
N THR A 224 6.78 9.04 -8.45
CA THR A 224 7.50 9.14 -9.72
C THR A 224 9.01 9.01 -9.56
N ASP A 225 9.67 8.61 -10.64
CA ASP A 225 11.11 8.65 -10.79
C ASP A 225 11.61 10.06 -11.19
N ILE A 226 12.92 10.18 -11.40
CA ILE A 226 13.59 11.42 -11.83
C ILE A 226 13.21 11.90 -13.24
N TYR A 227 12.48 11.11 -14.00
CA TYR A 227 11.95 11.46 -15.34
C TYR A 227 10.47 11.84 -15.30
N GLY A 228 9.85 11.91 -14.11
CA GLY A 228 8.43 12.17 -13.93
C GLY A 228 7.53 11.00 -14.35
N ARG A 229 8.08 9.77 -14.45
CA ARG A 229 7.32 8.57 -14.78
C ARG A 229 6.80 7.93 -13.49
N VAL A 230 5.54 7.56 -13.48
CA VAL A 230 4.91 6.90 -12.33
C VAL A 230 5.49 5.49 -12.15
N VAL A 231 6.18 5.26 -11.04
CA VAL A 231 6.75 3.97 -10.64
C VAL A 231 5.97 3.30 -9.51
N GLY A 232 5.02 4.02 -8.92
CA GLY A 232 4.15 3.49 -7.87
C GLY A 232 3.03 4.47 -7.50
N MET A 233 2.21 4.07 -6.53
CA MET A 233 1.12 4.86 -5.96
C MET A 233 1.25 4.93 -4.44
N ASN A 234 1.25 6.13 -3.89
CA ASN A 234 1.31 6.35 -2.44
C ASN A 234 0.08 5.73 -1.77
N THR A 235 0.25 4.95 -0.69
CA THR A 235 -0.90 4.29 -0.06
C THR A 235 -0.92 4.41 1.45
N ALA A 236 0.18 4.16 2.14
CA ALA A 236 0.20 4.03 3.58
C ALA A 236 1.43 4.66 4.20
N ILE A 237 1.35 4.91 5.50
CA ILE A 237 2.49 5.31 6.34
C ILE A 237 2.62 4.31 7.50
N ALA A 238 3.86 3.96 7.86
CA ALA A 238 4.11 3.28 9.11
C ALA A 238 4.14 4.32 10.23
N THR A 239 3.24 4.19 11.19
CA THR A 239 3.18 5.08 12.34
C THR A 239 3.93 4.47 13.51
N GLY A 240 4.80 5.24 14.18
CA GLY A 240 5.65 4.77 15.30
C GLY A 240 4.90 4.42 16.59
N ARG A 241 3.58 4.44 16.62
CA ARG A 241 2.74 4.06 17.77
C ARG A 241 1.64 3.10 17.35
N GLY A 242 1.92 1.81 17.58
CA GLY A 242 0.88 0.76 17.59
C GLY A 242 0.28 0.46 16.22
N ASN A 243 -0.20 -0.72 16.07
CA ASN A 243 -0.73 -1.49 14.96
C ASN A 243 -1.79 -0.82 14.02
N THR A 244 -1.81 0.48 13.85
CA THR A 244 -2.75 1.15 12.93
C THR A 244 -1.99 1.85 11.82
N VAL A 245 -1.99 1.24 10.65
CA VAL A 245 -1.57 1.86 9.39
C VAL A 245 -2.65 2.89 9.02
N GLY A 246 -2.26 4.12 8.70
CA GLY A 246 -3.17 5.15 8.17
C GLY A 246 -3.64 6.23 9.15
N GLN A 247 -3.46 6.08 10.47
CA GLN A 247 -3.79 7.13 11.45
C GLN A 247 -2.56 7.49 12.29
N GLY A 248 -1.83 8.52 11.90
CA GLY A 248 -0.68 9.02 12.66
C GLY A 248 0.16 10.00 11.86
N GLN A 249 1.17 10.56 12.53
CA GLN A 249 2.15 11.42 11.87
C GLN A 249 3.18 10.57 11.12
N PHE A 250 3.62 11.04 9.95
CA PHE A 250 4.70 10.46 9.18
C PHE A 250 5.96 10.30 10.03
N ALA A 251 6.42 9.06 10.16
CA ALA A 251 7.59 8.71 10.97
C ALA A 251 8.86 8.46 10.12
N GLY A 252 8.90 8.95 8.88
CA GLY A 252 10.01 8.72 7.96
C GLY A 252 9.88 7.42 7.15
N ILE A 253 8.72 6.77 7.16
CA ILE A 253 8.44 5.54 6.41
C ILE A 253 7.15 5.72 5.63
N GLY A 254 7.27 5.93 4.34
CA GLY A 254 6.18 5.91 3.38
C GLY A 254 6.17 4.61 2.60
N LEU A 255 4.99 4.18 2.16
CA LEU A 255 4.78 2.97 1.39
C LEU A 255 4.02 3.29 0.11
N ALA A 256 4.48 2.74 -1.01
CA ALA A 256 3.82 2.87 -2.31
C ALA A 256 3.61 1.51 -2.97
N ILE A 257 2.47 1.34 -3.62
CA ILE A 257 2.14 0.16 -4.43
C ILE A 257 2.92 0.25 -5.74
N PRO A 258 3.68 -0.80 -6.16
CA PRO A 258 4.48 -0.76 -7.38
C PRO A 258 3.63 -0.64 -8.65
N MET A 259 4.15 0.05 -9.67
CA MET A 259 3.46 0.25 -10.96
C MET A 259 3.13 -1.07 -11.66
N SER A 260 3.99 -2.08 -11.59
CA SER A 260 3.73 -3.40 -12.18
C SER A 260 2.48 -4.07 -11.59
N MET A 261 2.22 -3.90 -10.29
CA MET A 261 0.97 -4.37 -9.66
C MET A 261 -0.23 -3.54 -10.11
N ILE A 262 -0.07 -2.21 -10.18
CA ILE A 262 -1.14 -1.30 -10.60
C ILE A 262 -1.59 -1.64 -12.03
N GLU A 263 -0.67 -1.80 -12.98
CA GLU A 263 -1.01 -2.11 -14.37
C GLU A 263 -1.79 -3.43 -14.51
N ASN A 264 -1.37 -4.45 -13.78
CA ASN A 264 -2.06 -5.75 -13.79
C ASN A 264 -3.50 -5.64 -13.27
N VAL A 265 -3.70 -4.92 -12.16
CA VAL A 265 -5.02 -4.72 -11.55
C VAL A 265 -5.89 -3.81 -12.42
N VAL A 266 -5.39 -2.64 -12.82
CA VAL A 266 -6.12 -1.67 -13.63
C VAL A 266 -6.58 -2.26 -14.95
N SER A 267 -5.69 -3.03 -15.63
CA SER A 267 -6.06 -3.67 -16.90
C SER A 267 -7.24 -4.63 -16.76
N GLN A 268 -7.37 -5.31 -15.62
CA GLN A 268 -8.50 -6.19 -15.35
C GLN A 268 -9.75 -5.40 -14.96
N LEU A 269 -9.63 -4.41 -14.06
CA LEU A 269 -10.75 -3.57 -13.64
C LEU A 269 -11.40 -2.84 -14.83
N VAL A 270 -10.60 -2.28 -15.74
CA VAL A 270 -11.10 -1.61 -16.94
C VAL A 270 -11.76 -2.58 -17.92
N THR A 271 -11.26 -3.82 -18.04
CA THR A 271 -11.76 -4.79 -19.01
C THR A 271 -13.00 -5.55 -18.52
N SER A 272 -13.01 -5.96 -17.25
CA SER A 272 -14.02 -6.87 -16.70
C SER A 272 -14.71 -6.36 -15.43
N GLY A 273 -14.24 -5.25 -14.85
CA GLY A 273 -14.77 -4.70 -13.58
C GLY A 273 -14.36 -5.51 -12.34
N GLU A 274 -13.62 -6.60 -12.51
CA GLU A 274 -13.16 -7.46 -11.42
C GLU A 274 -11.71 -7.92 -11.62
N VAL A 275 -11.04 -8.27 -10.52
CA VAL A 275 -9.67 -8.79 -10.55
C VAL A 275 -9.67 -10.28 -10.23
N ARG A 276 -9.32 -11.09 -11.22
CA ARG A 276 -9.10 -12.53 -11.05
C ARG A 276 -7.62 -12.76 -10.74
N LYS A 277 -7.36 -13.50 -9.67
CA LYS A 277 -6.01 -13.64 -9.11
C LYS A 277 -5.40 -14.98 -9.49
N GLY A 278 -4.12 -14.97 -9.82
CA GLY A 278 -3.34 -16.17 -10.03
C GLY A 278 -3.20 -16.96 -8.73
N TYR A 279 -3.16 -18.28 -8.87
CA TYR A 279 -3.05 -19.24 -7.79
C TYR A 279 -1.95 -20.25 -8.04
N LEU A 280 -1.07 -20.45 -7.05
CA LEU A 280 0.03 -21.41 -7.08
C LEU A 280 -0.31 -22.71 -6.34
N GLY A 281 -0.99 -22.60 -5.20
CA GLY A 281 -1.36 -23.72 -4.34
C GLY A 281 -0.26 -24.14 -3.39
N VAL A 282 0.40 -23.16 -2.78
CA VAL A 282 1.40 -23.36 -1.73
C VAL A 282 1.13 -22.46 -0.53
N SER A 283 1.46 -22.95 0.67
CA SER A 283 1.69 -22.08 1.83
C SER A 283 3.19 -21.77 1.91
N VAL A 284 3.51 -20.51 2.18
CA VAL A 284 4.90 -20.04 2.25
C VAL A 284 5.13 -19.22 3.52
N ASP A 285 6.31 -19.35 4.08
CA ASP A 285 6.84 -18.52 5.17
C ASP A 285 8.17 -17.90 4.75
N SER A 286 8.55 -16.78 5.35
CA SER A 286 9.89 -16.23 5.17
C SER A 286 10.93 -17.12 5.83
N VAL A 287 12.08 -17.33 5.21
CA VAL A 287 13.16 -18.15 5.78
C VAL A 287 13.71 -17.47 7.03
N ASP A 288 13.65 -18.17 8.18
CA ASP A 288 14.21 -17.70 9.46
C ASP A 288 15.14 -18.76 10.06
N SER A 289 16.43 -18.51 10.02
CA SER A 289 17.45 -19.41 10.59
C SER A 289 17.33 -19.59 12.11
N ARG A 290 16.75 -18.63 12.82
CA ARG A 290 16.51 -18.70 14.27
C ARG A 290 15.43 -19.72 14.63
N ALA A 291 14.53 -19.99 13.70
CA ALA A 291 13.46 -20.98 13.88
C ALA A 291 13.95 -22.43 13.72
N ALA A 292 15.11 -22.66 13.10
CA ALA A 292 15.62 -24.00 12.77
C ALA A 292 15.59 -25.03 13.93
N PRO A 293 15.98 -24.67 15.18
CA PRO A 293 15.95 -25.62 16.30
C PRO A 293 14.55 -26.13 16.66
N PHE A 294 13.52 -25.40 16.30
CA PHE A 294 12.10 -25.66 16.63
C PHE A 294 11.33 -26.34 15.48
N ILE A 295 11.95 -26.48 14.31
CA ILE A 295 11.33 -27.06 13.13
C ILE A 295 11.46 -28.60 13.18
N SER A 296 10.33 -29.31 13.16
CA SER A 296 10.28 -30.76 13.15
C SER A 296 10.42 -31.39 11.76
N VAL A 297 10.00 -30.68 10.71
CA VAL A 297 10.06 -31.16 9.32
C VAL A 297 11.49 -31.07 8.78
N PRO A 298 12.15 -32.21 8.39
CA PRO A 298 13.57 -32.21 8.03
C PRO A 298 13.92 -31.25 6.89
N ALA A 299 13.10 -31.18 5.82
CA ALA A 299 13.37 -30.31 4.68
C ALA A 299 13.30 -28.81 5.05
N LEU A 300 12.30 -28.42 5.86
CA LEU A 300 12.18 -27.05 6.35
C LEU A 300 13.33 -26.67 7.30
N ARG A 301 13.73 -27.61 8.18
CA ARG A 301 14.88 -27.39 9.06
C ARG A 301 16.16 -27.21 8.24
N PHE A 302 16.40 -28.05 7.24
CA PHE A 302 17.55 -27.94 6.34
C PHE A 302 17.58 -26.60 5.64
N ALA A 303 16.42 -26.12 5.11
CA ALA A 303 16.31 -24.81 4.49
C ALA A 303 16.69 -23.70 5.47
N ALA A 304 16.14 -23.71 6.69
CA ALA A 304 16.44 -22.71 7.72
C ALA A 304 17.91 -22.74 8.19
N GLU A 305 18.56 -23.92 8.24
CA GLU A 305 19.96 -24.05 8.64
C GLU A 305 20.96 -23.68 7.54
N ARG A 306 20.66 -23.97 6.29
CA ARG A 306 21.64 -23.93 5.19
C ARG A 306 21.42 -22.76 4.22
N PHE A 307 20.17 -22.33 3.98
CA PHE A 307 19.92 -21.19 3.11
C PHE A 307 20.53 -19.92 3.72
N ARG A 308 21.14 -19.09 2.88
CA ARG A 308 21.69 -17.79 3.30
C ARG A 308 21.08 -16.69 2.43
N GLY A 309 20.51 -15.69 3.08
CA GLY A 309 19.80 -14.59 2.45
C GLY A 309 18.33 -14.51 2.88
N GLU A 310 17.59 -13.65 2.21
CA GLU A 310 16.15 -13.49 2.39
C GLU A 310 15.44 -14.20 1.25
N ALA A 311 14.43 -15.02 1.54
CA ALA A 311 13.60 -15.73 0.56
C ALA A 311 12.34 -16.29 1.23
N ALA A 312 11.49 -16.96 0.47
CA ALA A 312 10.30 -17.65 0.96
C ALA A 312 10.46 -19.17 0.86
N VAL A 313 10.18 -19.90 1.95
CA VAL A 313 10.20 -21.36 1.98
C VAL A 313 8.77 -21.91 1.88
N ILE A 314 8.59 -22.95 1.07
CA ILE A 314 7.30 -23.65 0.93
C ILE A 314 7.09 -24.54 2.15
N THR A 315 6.04 -24.27 2.91
CA THR A 315 5.67 -25.03 4.12
C THR A 315 4.59 -26.07 3.87
N GLU A 316 3.77 -25.86 2.82
CA GLU A 316 2.73 -26.80 2.39
C GLU A 316 2.53 -26.70 0.87
N VAL A 317 2.22 -27.81 0.23
CA VAL A 317 1.80 -27.87 -1.18
C VAL A 317 0.44 -28.53 -1.23
N GLU A 318 -0.56 -27.84 -1.80
CA GLU A 318 -1.92 -28.35 -1.92
C GLU A 318 -2.01 -29.42 -3.00
N GLU A 319 -2.72 -30.50 -2.72
CA GLU A 319 -2.97 -31.58 -3.67
C GLU A 319 -3.70 -31.05 -4.91
N GLU A 320 -3.37 -31.58 -6.10
CA GLU A 320 -3.94 -31.21 -7.40
C GLU A 320 -3.69 -29.75 -7.82
N SER A 321 -2.97 -28.97 -7.02
CA SER A 321 -2.62 -27.58 -7.33
C SER A 321 -1.66 -27.47 -8.53
N PRO A 322 -1.50 -26.28 -9.13
CA PRO A 322 -0.43 -26.01 -10.10
C PRO A 322 0.95 -26.34 -9.56
N ALA A 323 1.23 -26.03 -8.30
CA ALA A 323 2.48 -26.30 -7.62
C ALA A 323 2.76 -27.82 -7.52
N ALA A 324 1.76 -28.60 -7.08
CA ALA A 324 1.88 -30.06 -6.99
C ALA A 324 2.15 -30.69 -8.37
N LYS A 325 1.42 -30.27 -9.40
CA LYS A 325 1.58 -30.74 -10.79
C LYS A 325 2.96 -30.39 -11.38
N ALA A 326 3.54 -29.27 -10.96
CA ALA A 326 4.88 -28.85 -11.36
C ALA A 326 6.01 -29.48 -10.53
N GLY A 327 5.68 -30.27 -9.50
CA GLY A 327 6.66 -30.97 -8.66
C GLY A 327 7.36 -30.10 -7.62
N LEU A 328 6.72 -29.01 -7.17
CA LEU A 328 7.15 -28.24 -6.01
C LEU A 328 6.97 -29.08 -4.74
N GLN A 329 7.83 -28.89 -3.75
CA GLN A 329 7.90 -29.70 -2.54
C GLN A 329 8.02 -28.84 -1.29
N VAL A 330 7.58 -29.37 -0.16
CA VAL A 330 7.81 -28.77 1.15
C VAL A 330 9.32 -28.67 1.41
N GLY A 331 9.79 -27.50 1.81
CA GLY A 331 11.20 -27.19 2.00
C GLY A 331 11.87 -26.51 0.82
N ASP A 332 11.23 -26.46 -0.36
CA ASP A 332 11.71 -25.65 -1.48
C ASP A 332 11.75 -24.17 -1.08
N VAL A 333 12.84 -23.51 -1.39
CA VAL A 333 12.98 -22.06 -1.17
C VAL A 333 12.83 -21.34 -2.52
N ILE A 334 11.83 -20.48 -2.62
CA ILE A 334 11.60 -19.66 -3.80
C ILE A 334 12.55 -18.47 -3.74
N VAL A 335 13.54 -18.45 -4.63
CA VAL A 335 14.58 -17.42 -4.71
C VAL A 335 14.19 -16.31 -5.67
N ALA A 336 13.58 -16.67 -6.80
CA ALA A 336 13.10 -15.71 -7.78
C ALA A 336 11.81 -16.18 -8.48
N ILE A 337 11.01 -15.23 -8.94
CA ILE A 337 9.83 -15.44 -9.81
C ILE A 337 9.99 -14.56 -11.05
N ASP A 338 10.03 -15.17 -12.24
CA ASP A 338 10.26 -14.50 -13.54
C ASP A 338 11.53 -13.61 -13.53
N GLY A 339 12.61 -14.10 -12.88
CA GLY A 339 13.89 -13.41 -12.75
C GLY A 339 13.92 -12.31 -11.67
N ARG A 340 12.81 -12.04 -11.01
CA ARG A 340 12.71 -11.08 -9.91
C ARG A 340 13.00 -11.75 -8.58
N GLN A 341 13.98 -11.27 -7.84
CA GLN A 341 14.33 -11.82 -6.53
C GLN A 341 13.17 -11.72 -5.52
N ILE A 342 13.00 -12.77 -4.74
CA ILE A 342 12.00 -12.90 -3.68
C ILE A 342 12.74 -12.87 -2.34
N THR A 343 12.34 -11.94 -1.47
CA THR A 343 12.95 -11.76 -0.15
C THR A 343 11.98 -12.08 1.01
N SER A 344 10.69 -12.33 0.71
CA SER A 344 9.69 -12.66 1.72
C SER A 344 8.53 -13.47 1.16
N ASP A 345 7.79 -14.14 2.05
CA ASP A 345 6.53 -14.81 1.75
C ASP A 345 5.44 -13.85 1.22
N GLY A 346 5.39 -12.63 1.76
CA GLY A 346 4.47 -11.60 1.27
C GLY A 346 4.68 -11.24 -0.20
N GLN A 347 5.95 -11.21 -0.67
CA GLN A 347 6.25 -10.98 -2.07
C GLN A 347 5.78 -12.12 -2.98
N VAL A 348 5.93 -13.38 -2.57
CA VAL A 348 5.40 -14.52 -3.34
C VAL A 348 3.89 -14.34 -3.56
N ARG A 349 3.17 -14.10 -2.46
CA ARG A 349 1.71 -13.87 -2.52
C ARG A 349 1.36 -12.71 -3.44
N ALA A 350 2.02 -11.57 -3.28
CA ALA A 350 1.73 -10.37 -4.07
C ALA A 350 2.03 -10.57 -5.57
N VAL A 351 3.19 -11.16 -5.91
CA VAL A 351 3.57 -11.38 -7.31
C VAL A 351 2.66 -12.39 -7.99
N ILE A 352 2.36 -13.52 -7.33
CA ILE A 352 1.48 -14.56 -7.90
C ILE A 352 0.05 -14.05 -8.05
N SER A 353 -0.51 -13.41 -7.01
CA SER A 353 -1.89 -12.90 -7.05
C SER A 353 -2.11 -11.74 -8.01
N SER A 354 -1.06 -10.97 -8.34
CA SER A 354 -1.17 -9.89 -9.32
C SER A 354 -1.26 -10.41 -10.76
N LYS A 355 -0.82 -11.64 -11.01
CA LYS A 355 -0.88 -12.25 -12.34
C LYS A 355 -2.27 -12.83 -12.63
N ARG A 356 -2.63 -12.88 -13.92
CA ARG A 356 -3.91 -13.48 -14.33
C ARG A 356 -3.85 -15.01 -14.23
N PRO A 357 -4.98 -15.68 -13.91
CA PRO A 357 -5.10 -17.12 -14.10
C PRO A 357 -4.73 -17.53 -15.52
N GLY A 358 -4.06 -18.67 -15.66
CA GLY A 358 -3.56 -19.16 -16.94
C GLY A 358 -2.24 -18.53 -17.39
N SER A 359 -1.66 -17.60 -16.63
CA SER A 359 -0.32 -17.07 -16.92
C SER A 359 0.76 -18.09 -16.58
N ASP A 360 1.77 -18.20 -17.44
CA ASP A 360 2.96 -18.97 -17.15
C ASP A 360 3.90 -18.17 -16.23
N VAL A 361 4.54 -18.86 -15.29
CA VAL A 361 5.55 -18.31 -14.39
C VAL A 361 6.76 -19.23 -14.33
N SER A 362 7.94 -18.65 -14.16
CA SER A 362 9.19 -19.36 -13.91
C SER A 362 9.66 -19.09 -12.49
N LEU A 363 9.83 -20.15 -11.71
CA LEU A 363 10.32 -20.08 -10.34
C LEU A 363 11.75 -20.58 -10.29
N GLU A 364 12.68 -19.78 -9.76
CA GLU A 364 14.00 -20.24 -9.38
C GLU A 364 13.93 -20.79 -7.96
N ILE A 365 14.20 -22.08 -7.81
CA ILE A 365 14.04 -22.85 -6.58
C ILE A 365 15.40 -23.33 -6.07
N TRP A 366 15.67 -23.03 -4.81
CA TRP A 366 16.72 -23.69 -4.03
C TRP A 366 16.08 -24.85 -3.25
N ARG A 367 16.42 -26.09 -3.61
CA ARG A 367 15.81 -27.31 -3.08
C ARG A 367 16.76 -28.05 -2.15
N PRO A 368 16.37 -28.40 -0.90
CA PRO A 368 17.14 -29.26 -0.03
C PRO A 368 17.27 -30.69 -0.59
N ASP A 369 18.49 -31.19 -0.75
CA ASP A 369 18.70 -32.62 -0.97
C ASP A 369 19.19 -33.27 0.30
N LEU A 370 18.28 -33.94 1.01
CA LEU A 370 18.55 -34.59 2.28
C LEU A 370 19.45 -35.85 2.14
N SER A 371 19.60 -36.38 0.92
CA SER A 371 20.40 -37.56 0.65
C SER A 371 21.88 -37.23 0.49
N THR A 372 22.19 -36.11 -0.16
CA THR A 372 23.57 -35.66 -0.38
C THR A 372 24.03 -34.65 0.68
N GLY A 373 23.09 -34.00 1.36
CA GLY A 373 23.36 -32.89 2.29
C GLY A 373 23.73 -31.57 1.59
N GLU A 374 23.62 -31.52 0.25
CA GLU A 374 23.88 -30.31 -0.56
C GLU A 374 22.60 -29.84 -1.24
N PRO A 375 22.39 -28.53 -1.39
CA PRO A 375 21.20 -27.99 -2.07
C PRO A 375 21.32 -28.10 -3.59
N LEU A 376 20.17 -28.18 -4.26
CA LEU A 376 20.05 -28.14 -5.72
C LEU A 376 19.32 -26.87 -6.11
N THR A 377 19.86 -26.11 -7.07
CA THR A 377 19.13 -25.00 -7.71
C THR A 377 18.50 -25.50 -9.01
N THR A 378 17.22 -25.20 -9.21
CA THR A 378 16.47 -25.62 -10.39
C THR A 378 15.41 -24.57 -10.76
N ASP A 379 15.13 -24.46 -12.06
CA ASP A 379 14.05 -23.64 -12.58
C ASP A 379 12.81 -24.52 -12.79
N ILE A 380 11.69 -24.10 -12.25
CA ILE A 380 10.38 -24.75 -12.41
C ILE A 380 9.43 -23.79 -13.13
N LYS A 381 8.94 -24.23 -14.28
CA LYS A 381 7.91 -23.49 -15.04
C LYS A 381 6.56 -24.13 -14.81
N LEU A 382 5.56 -23.29 -14.58
CA LEU A 382 4.18 -23.74 -14.39
C LEU A 382 3.18 -22.68 -14.84
N THR A 383 1.96 -23.12 -15.09
CA THR A 383 0.83 -22.24 -15.41
C THR A 383 -0.01 -22.04 -14.15
N LEU A 384 -0.30 -20.78 -13.80
CA LEU A 384 -1.10 -20.44 -12.61
C LEU A 384 -2.56 -20.87 -12.77
N GLY A 385 -3.13 -21.40 -11.70
CA GLY A 385 -4.58 -21.58 -11.54
C GLY A 385 -5.28 -20.27 -11.20
N GLU A 386 -6.58 -20.37 -10.96
CA GLU A 386 -7.39 -19.27 -10.44
C GLU A 386 -7.56 -19.40 -8.94
N LEU A 387 -7.30 -18.32 -8.20
CA LEU A 387 -7.57 -18.28 -6.78
C LEU A 387 -9.09 -18.21 -6.55
N ASP A 388 -9.66 -19.22 -5.90
CA ASP A 388 -11.04 -19.15 -5.45
C ASP A 388 -11.19 -18.05 -4.39
N PRO A 389 -12.03 -17.03 -4.63
CA PRO A 389 -12.26 -15.97 -3.65
C PRO A 389 -12.75 -16.49 -2.28
N ALA A 390 -13.38 -17.64 -2.23
CA ALA A 390 -13.81 -18.27 -0.98
C ALA A 390 -12.66 -18.84 -0.15
N MET A 391 -11.47 -19.05 -0.74
CA MET A 391 -10.28 -19.53 -0.02
C MET A 391 -9.52 -18.43 0.74
N LEU A 392 -10.18 -17.31 1.04
CA LEU A 392 -9.63 -16.24 1.87
C LEU A 392 -9.29 -16.73 3.28
N GLY A 393 -8.08 -16.51 3.69
CA GLY A 393 -7.62 -16.59 5.07
C GLY A 393 -7.37 -17.99 5.63
N ASN A 394 -8.27 -18.92 5.60
CA ASN A 394 -8.05 -20.30 6.01
C ASN A 394 -9.25 -21.19 5.67
N ARG A 395 -9.05 -22.53 5.78
CA ARG A 395 -10.10 -23.54 5.62
C ARG A 395 -11.35 -23.28 6.46
N ILE A 396 -11.19 -22.76 7.67
CA ILE A 396 -12.29 -22.50 8.60
C ILE A 396 -13.22 -21.42 8.03
N PHE A 397 -12.68 -20.38 7.42
CA PHE A 397 -13.47 -19.33 6.79
C PHE A 397 -14.19 -19.85 5.54
N ALA A 398 -13.50 -20.61 4.69
CA ALA A 398 -14.11 -21.26 3.53
C ALA A 398 -15.25 -22.20 3.91
N ASP A 399 -15.06 -23.01 4.95
CA ASP A 399 -16.12 -23.90 5.47
C ASP A 399 -17.28 -23.11 6.06
N THR A 400 -17.00 -21.98 6.74
CA THR A 400 -18.03 -21.09 7.27
C THR A 400 -18.88 -20.49 6.15
N LEU A 401 -18.25 -20.02 5.06
CA LEU A 401 -18.97 -19.52 3.89
C LEU A 401 -19.82 -20.60 3.19
N ARG A 402 -19.32 -21.83 3.11
CA ARG A 402 -20.09 -22.94 2.57
C ARG A 402 -21.35 -23.23 3.39
N THR A 403 -21.34 -22.96 4.71
CA THR A 403 -22.52 -23.12 5.57
C THR A 403 -23.59 -22.06 5.33
N LEU A 404 -23.26 -20.88 4.77
CA LEU A 404 -24.25 -19.87 4.35
C LEU A 404 -25.18 -20.43 3.27
N GLY A 405 -24.61 -21.22 2.36
CA GLY A 405 -25.40 -21.93 1.36
C GLY A 405 -25.42 -21.34 -0.03
N PHE A 406 -24.57 -20.35 -0.33
CA PHE A 406 -24.31 -19.97 -1.71
C PHE A 406 -23.60 -21.14 -2.41
N ALA A 407 -24.23 -21.70 -3.44
CA ALA A 407 -23.65 -22.78 -4.23
C ALA A 407 -22.85 -22.23 -5.42
N SER A 408 -23.32 -21.15 -6.05
CA SER A 408 -22.62 -20.43 -7.11
C SER A 408 -22.90 -18.94 -7.01
N LEU A 409 -21.81 -18.16 -6.96
CA LEU A 409 -21.81 -16.71 -7.02
C LEU A 409 -20.92 -16.26 -8.17
N THR A 410 -21.38 -15.27 -8.93
CA THR A 410 -20.55 -14.66 -9.99
C THR A 410 -20.66 -13.14 -9.95
N THR A 411 -19.62 -12.44 -10.40
CA THR A 411 -19.70 -11.01 -10.57
C THR A 411 -20.70 -10.68 -11.66
N SER A 412 -21.64 -9.78 -11.37
CA SER A 412 -22.67 -9.37 -12.32
C SER A 412 -22.03 -8.55 -13.45
N THR A 413 -22.21 -9.01 -14.69
CA THR A 413 -21.80 -8.30 -15.91
C THR A 413 -23.02 -8.12 -16.82
N GLU A 414 -22.99 -7.16 -17.74
CA GLU A 414 -24.07 -6.96 -18.70
C GLU A 414 -24.39 -8.23 -19.50
N GLU A 415 -23.35 -8.97 -19.91
CA GLU A 415 -23.50 -10.22 -20.66
C GLU A 415 -24.19 -11.30 -19.82
N ARG A 416 -23.80 -11.48 -18.55
CA ARG A 416 -24.41 -12.45 -17.64
C ARG A 416 -25.84 -12.08 -17.27
N ALA A 417 -26.08 -10.80 -16.97
CA ALA A 417 -27.42 -10.29 -16.71
C ALA A 417 -28.37 -10.55 -17.89
N LYS A 418 -27.88 -10.25 -19.10
CA LYS A 418 -28.63 -10.51 -20.34
C LYS A 418 -28.92 -12.01 -20.56
N LYS A 419 -27.93 -12.88 -20.28
CA LYS A 419 -28.07 -14.34 -20.42
C LYS A 419 -29.14 -14.91 -19.48
N LEU A 420 -29.27 -14.33 -18.28
CA LEU A 420 -30.25 -14.74 -17.27
C LEU A 420 -31.59 -13.99 -17.36
N GLY A 421 -31.71 -13.02 -18.28
CA GLY A 421 -32.92 -12.24 -18.46
C GLY A 421 -33.23 -11.28 -17.31
N VAL A 422 -32.22 -10.89 -16.52
CA VAL A 422 -32.34 -9.95 -15.39
C VAL A 422 -31.74 -8.59 -15.74
N PRO A 423 -32.23 -7.49 -15.14
CA PRO A 423 -31.61 -6.17 -15.35
C PRO A 423 -30.18 -6.14 -14.84
N PHE A 424 -29.27 -5.59 -15.64
CA PHE A 424 -27.89 -5.39 -15.16
C PHE A 424 -27.87 -4.44 -13.96
N ARG A 425 -27.21 -4.87 -12.92
CA ARG A 425 -26.83 -4.10 -11.74
C ARG A 425 -25.42 -4.52 -11.34
N ARG A 426 -24.59 -3.55 -11.00
CA ARG A 426 -23.28 -3.83 -10.42
C ARG A 426 -23.45 -4.55 -9.09
N GLY A 427 -22.79 -5.67 -8.88
CA GLY A 427 -22.94 -6.49 -7.68
C GLY A 427 -22.56 -7.94 -7.91
N VAL A 428 -22.98 -8.80 -6.99
CA VAL A 428 -22.74 -10.23 -7.02
C VAL A 428 -24.03 -10.96 -7.35
N LEU A 429 -24.04 -11.64 -8.49
CA LEU A 429 -25.16 -12.43 -8.97
C LEU A 429 -25.19 -13.78 -8.25
N VAL A 430 -26.32 -14.12 -7.66
CA VAL A 430 -26.59 -15.40 -7.03
C VAL A 430 -27.11 -16.36 -8.09
N GLU A 431 -26.24 -17.22 -8.62
CA GLU A 431 -26.66 -18.19 -9.66
C GLU A 431 -27.37 -19.41 -9.07
N GLN A 432 -26.84 -19.93 -7.95
CA GLN A 432 -27.39 -21.11 -7.29
C GLN A 432 -27.28 -21.00 -5.77
N VAL A 433 -28.30 -21.49 -5.10
CA VAL A 433 -28.39 -21.56 -3.64
C VAL A 433 -28.58 -23.05 -3.23
N ARG A 434 -27.91 -23.44 -2.15
CA ARG A 434 -28.04 -24.81 -1.62
C ARG A 434 -29.38 -24.99 -0.91
N GLU A 435 -30.12 -26.04 -1.26
CA GLU A 435 -31.38 -26.42 -0.62
C GLU A 435 -31.19 -26.61 0.90
N GLY A 436 -32.11 -26.08 1.68
CA GLY A 436 -32.12 -26.14 3.15
C GLY A 436 -31.16 -25.13 3.83
N SER A 437 -30.45 -24.31 3.06
CA SER A 437 -29.48 -23.34 3.60
C SER A 437 -30.13 -22.09 4.20
N PRO A 438 -29.38 -21.34 5.06
CA PRO A 438 -29.86 -20.06 5.55
C PRO A 438 -30.15 -19.04 4.44
N VAL A 439 -29.38 -19.06 3.36
CA VAL A 439 -29.48 -18.11 2.23
C VAL A 439 -30.71 -18.41 1.38
N GLU A 440 -31.11 -19.70 1.19
CA GLU A 440 -32.26 -20.07 0.36
C GLU A 440 -33.57 -19.38 0.77
N ARG A 441 -33.73 -19.14 2.08
CA ARG A 441 -34.92 -18.46 2.61
C ARG A 441 -34.90 -16.96 2.43
N ALA A 442 -33.68 -16.37 2.36
CA ALA A 442 -33.46 -14.94 2.36
C ALA A 442 -33.26 -14.38 0.95
N VAL A 443 -32.46 -15.04 0.10
CA VAL A 443 -32.00 -14.49 -1.18
C VAL A 443 -32.37 -15.44 -2.33
N PRO A 444 -33.37 -15.11 -3.17
CA PRO A 444 -33.74 -15.92 -4.34
C PRO A 444 -32.58 -16.05 -5.35
N GLU A 445 -32.51 -17.19 -6.04
CA GLU A 445 -31.64 -17.35 -7.23
C GLU A 445 -31.95 -16.29 -8.29
N GLY A 446 -30.93 -15.81 -9.00
CA GLY A 446 -31.06 -14.72 -9.95
C GLY A 446 -31.01 -13.32 -9.31
N SER A 447 -30.98 -13.21 -7.97
CA SER A 447 -30.79 -11.92 -7.29
C SER A 447 -29.38 -11.41 -7.43
N VAL A 448 -29.22 -10.09 -7.42
CA VAL A 448 -27.91 -9.42 -7.42
C VAL A 448 -27.70 -8.78 -6.05
N ILE A 449 -26.73 -9.28 -5.29
CA ILE A 449 -26.31 -8.68 -4.02
C ILE A 449 -25.55 -7.38 -4.35
N THR A 450 -26.06 -6.27 -3.87
CA THR A 450 -25.50 -4.94 -4.12
C THR A 450 -24.79 -4.35 -2.90
N GLN A 451 -25.16 -4.81 -1.69
CA GLN A 451 -24.49 -4.42 -0.45
C GLN A 451 -24.39 -5.59 0.52
N ILE A 452 -23.31 -5.59 1.29
CA ILE A 452 -23.11 -6.50 2.42
C ILE A 452 -22.60 -5.70 3.62
N LEU A 453 -23.14 -5.95 4.82
CA LEU A 453 -22.81 -5.20 6.03
C LEU A 453 -23.03 -3.69 5.87
N GLY A 454 -24.02 -3.28 5.05
CA GLY A 454 -24.31 -1.89 4.73
C GLY A 454 -23.32 -1.24 3.76
N GLN A 455 -22.38 -2.01 3.19
CA GLN A 455 -21.38 -1.48 2.26
C GLN A 455 -21.59 -2.04 0.84
N PRO A 456 -21.44 -1.24 -0.22
CA PRO A 456 -21.64 -1.67 -1.59
C PRO A 456 -20.62 -2.75 -1.97
N VAL A 457 -21.04 -3.71 -2.81
CA VAL A 457 -20.19 -4.74 -3.39
C VAL A 457 -20.38 -4.78 -4.89
N GLY A 458 -19.27 -4.86 -5.62
CA GLY A 458 -19.25 -4.91 -7.08
C GLY A 458 -18.75 -6.23 -7.65
N SER A 459 -18.10 -7.08 -6.84
CA SER A 459 -17.53 -8.36 -7.28
C SER A 459 -17.59 -9.43 -6.20
N VAL A 460 -17.42 -10.69 -6.60
CA VAL A 460 -17.35 -11.83 -5.67
C VAL A 460 -16.17 -11.71 -4.72
N ASP A 461 -15.02 -11.29 -5.23
CA ASP A 461 -13.82 -11.08 -4.42
C ASP A 461 -14.03 -9.99 -3.35
N GLU A 462 -14.69 -8.90 -3.73
CA GLU A 462 -15.05 -7.82 -2.81
C GLU A 462 -16.02 -8.29 -1.72
N LEU A 463 -17.06 -9.05 -2.10
CA LEU A 463 -18.00 -9.62 -1.14
C LEU A 463 -17.27 -10.49 -0.10
N PHE A 464 -16.46 -11.44 -0.55
CA PHE A 464 -15.76 -12.33 0.36
C PHE A 464 -14.71 -11.57 1.20
N THR A 465 -14.02 -10.60 0.65
CA THR A 465 -13.06 -9.76 1.40
C THR A 465 -13.76 -9.01 2.54
N ARG A 466 -14.94 -8.41 2.28
CA ARG A 466 -15.71 -7.70 3.31
C ARG A 466 -16.21 -8.64 4.40
N VAL A 467 -16.75 -9.81 4.02
CA VAL A 467 -17.20 -10.83 4.99
C VAL A 467 -16.02 -11.31 5.83
N TYR A 468 -14.86 -11.55 5.23
CA TYR A 468 -13.66 -12.01 5.93
C TYR A 468 -13.17 -10.97 6.95
N ARG A 469 -13.01 -9.70 6.55
CA ARG A 469 -12.58 -8.61 7.43
C ARG A 469 -13.53 -8.39 8.60
N TRP A 470 -14.82 -8.53 8.36
CA TRP A 470 -15.82 -8.46 9.42
C TRP A 470 -15.80 -9.71 10.32
N TRP A 471 -15.60 -10.90 9.77
CA TRP A 471 -15.64 -12.18 10.46
C TRP A 471 -14.44 -12.39 11.40
N VAL A 472 -13.21 -11.99 11.02
CA VAL A 472 -11.99 -12.20 11.79
C VAL A 472 -12.06 -11.64 13.22
N PRO A 473 -12.51 -10.41 13.49
CA PRO A 473 -12.68 -9.88 14.84
C PRO A 473 -13.70 -10.67 15.65
N GLN A 474 -14.80 -11.13 15.04
CA GLN A 474 -15.86 -11.86 15.70
C GLN A 474 -15.37 -13.20 16.29
N GLN A 475 -14.38 -13.82 15.64
CA GLN A 475 -13.74 -15.05 16.14
C GLN A 475 -12.99 -14.85 17.49
N ARG A 476 -12.58 -13.64 17.79
CA ARG A 476 -11.86 -13.31 19.04
C ARG A 476 -12.80 -13.09 20.21
N GLU A 477 -14.06 -12.74 19.95
CA GLU A 477 -15.08 -12.56 20.96
C GLU A 477 -15.76 -13.91 21.24
N ARG A 478 -15.24 -14.67 22.21
CA ARG A 478 -15.60 -16.06 22.55
C ARG A 478 -17.06 -16.34 22.94
N SER A 479 -17.93 -15.34 22.93
CA SER A 479 -19.32 -15.43 23.44
C SER A 479 -20.40 -15.62 22.35
N MET A 480 -20.08 -15.46 21.08
CA MET A 480 -21.07 -15.56 20.01
C MET A 480 -20.95 -16.89 19.24
N TYR A 481 -22.07 -17.61 19.11
CA TYR A 481 -22.17 -18.85 18.33
C TYR A 481 -22.74 -18.63 16.93
N SER A 482 -23.41 -17.51 16.72
CA SER A 482 -23.90 -17.06 15.42
C SER A 482 -23.88 -15.55 15.34
N VAL A 483 -23.65 -15.03 14.15
CA VAL A 483 -23.71 -13.61 13.85
C VAL A 483 -24.67 -13.39 12.69
N GLU A 484 -25.26 -12.21 12.65
CA GLU A 484 -26.20 -11.83 11.60
C GLU A 484 -25.46 -11.09 10.50
N LEU A 485 -25.60 -11.57 9.26
CA LEU A 485 -24.99 -10.98 8.07
C LEU A 485 -26.07 -10.22 7.28
N PRO A 486 -26.14 -8.89 7.39
CA PRO A 486 -27.10 -8.10 6.62
C PRO A 486 -26.69 -8.00 5.15
N LEU A 487 -27.65 -8.24 4.27
CA LEU A 487 -27.51 -8.19 2.82
C LEU A 487 -28.56 -7.26 2.23
N THR A 488 -28.16 -6.43 1.26
CA THR A 488 -29.07 -5.72 0.36
C THR A 488 -28.93 -6.31 -1.03
N PHE A 489 -30.01 -6.68 -1.65
CA PHE A 489 -30.00 -7.30 -2.98
C PHE A 489 -31.19 -6.85 -3.82
N VAL A 490 -31.05 -6.99 -5.12
CA VAL A 490 -32.12 -6.74 -6.11
C VAL A 490 -32.61 -8.07 -6.60
N THR A 491 -33.91 -8.34 -6.44
CA THR A 491 -34.53 -9.60 -6.90
C THR A 491 -34.58 -9.66 -8.43
N PRO A 492 -34.82 -10.84 -9.03
CA PRO A 492 -35.01 -10.96 -10.48
C PRO A 492 -36.12 -10.05 -11.05
N GLU A 493 -37.12 -9.72 -10.24
CA GLU A 493 -38.23 -8.82 -10.61
C GLU A 493 -37.83 -7.33 -10.45
N GLY A 494 -36.59 -7.03 -10.04
CA GLY A 494 -36.08 -5.67 -9.90
C GLY A 494 -36.41 -4.98 -8.57
N GLN A 495 -36.94 -5.70 -7.57
CA GLN A 495 -37.23 -5.15 -6.24
C GLN A 495 -35.96 -5.13 -5.37
N VAL A 496 -35.68 -3.99 -4.74
CA VAL A 496 -34.63 -3.91 -3.71
C VAL A 496 -35.15 -4.48 -2.41
N ARG A 497 -34.43 -5.43 -1.83
CA ARG A 497 -34.74 -6.04 -0.53
C ARG A 497 -33.52 -6.02 0.38
N GLU A 498 -33.79 -5.91 1.67
CA GLU A 498 -32.81 -6.10 2.73
C GLU A 498 -33.21 -7.33 3.55
N ASP A 499 -32.28 -8.20 3.81
CA ASP A 499 -32.50 -9.37 4.66
C ASP A 499 -31.24 -9.69 5.47
N VAL A 500 -31.38 -10.54 6.47
CA VAL A 500 -30.31 -10.91 7.37
C VAL A 500 -30.12 -12.41 7.35
N VAL A 501 -28.92 -12.86 7.02
CA VAL A 501 -28.59 -14.27 6.97
C VAL A 501 -27.78 -14.65 8.21
N PRO A 502 -28.22 -15.65 9.01
CA PRO A 502 -27.45 -16.11 10.16
C PRO A 502 -26.22 -16.89 9.71
N LEU A 503 -25.04 -16.47 10.18
CA LEU A 503 -23.76 -17.13 9.96
C LEU A 503 -23.32 -17.83 11.23
N ALA A 504 -23.26 -19.17 11.20
CA ALA A 504 -22.76 -19.94 12.32
C ALA A 504 -21.24 -19.79 12.45
N LEU A 505 -20.77 -19.42 13.64
CA LEU A 505 -19.34 -19.38 13.95
C LEU A 505 -18.86 -20.77 14.39
N PRO A 506 -17.69 -21.25 13.92
CA PRO A 506 -17.16 -22.53 14.36
C PRO A 506 -16.85 -22.48 15.87
N ARG A 507 -17.23 -23.53 16.58
CA ARG A 507 -16.92 -23.64 18.01
C ARG A 507 -15.39 -23.66 18.19
N PRO A 508 -14.82 -22.89 19.13
CA PRO A 508 -13.43 -23.00 19.44
C PRO A 508 -13.12 -24.46 19.82
N ARG A 509 -12.16 -25.08 19.15
CA ARG A 509 -11.65 -26.39 19.58
C ARG A 509 -11.07 -26.21 20.98
N VAL A 510 -11.75 -26.70 21.99
CA VAL A 510 -11.18 -26.87 23.33
C VAL A 510 -10.02 -27.83 23.13
N ARG A 511 -8.78 -27.39 23.28
CA ARG A 511 -7.64 -28.32 23.41
C ARG A 511 -7.94 -29.14 24.66
N PRO A 512 -7.99 -30.47 24.60
CA PRO A 512 -7.96 -31.27 25.81
C PRO A 512 -6.62 -30.96 26.49
N ASP A 513 -6.69 -30.62 27.79
CA ASP A 513 -5.55 -30.39 28.66
C ASP A 513 -4.59 -31.60 28.68
#